data_5c626c5da4926e55ee7c743cd905dc2e
#
_entry.id   5c626c5da4926e55ee7c743cd905dc2e
#
_cell.length_a   1.000
_cell.length_b   1.000
_cell.length_c   1.000
_cell.angle_alpha   90.00
_cell.angle_beta   90.00
_cell.angle_gamma   90.00
#
_symmetry.space_group_name_H-M   'P 1'
#
loop_
_entity.id
_entity.type
_entity.pdbx_description
1 polymer ?
#
loop_
_entity_poly.entity_id
_entity_poly.type
_entity_poly.pdbx_seq_one_letter_code
_entity_poly.pdbx_strand_id
1 'polypeptide(L)'
;MGVGGFIWSRAPQLAVLVVLEALLALVLCVTGSSADLVALVMLLCALAAAAVLALDYARDRSFWRSLEGLSESSDASSAVALMGEPVSPEGRVAAGAVSRVSKLAADEAASQRRFVEEYRAYVETWVHEAKSPITAARLALANLEEDVRADDPAASAAYGPRLRAVDGELSRVERYVEQALFYARSESLDRDFLVRRHELRDVVSAAVRANASLLISAGVAPRLGEGLSLPVFADDKWLSFMLGQLLQNSARYVRANAEGGSRVWFDARLLDEGKADERVELVVRDNGCGVSEADLPRVFDRGFTGENGRAHEHSTGLGLWLVWRLASKMGVSVAVDSVAGEGFSVTLGFPANKMHYYE
;
A
#
# COMPACT_ATOMS: atom_id res chain seq x y z
N MET A 1 21.06 3.10 -29.21
CA MET A 1 22.44 3.22 -29.66
C MET A 1 22.51 4.14 -30.91
N GLY A 2 23.17 5.31 -30.78
CA GLY A 2 23.31 6.26 -31.89
C GLY A 2 24.36 5.78 -32.90
N VAL A 3 24.31 6.35 -34.12
CA VAL A 3 25.23 6.00 -35.22
C VAL A 3 26.70 6.13 -34.76
N GLY A 4 27.05 7.17 -33.98
CA GLY A 4 28.41 7.37 -33.46
C GLY A 4 28.89 6.25 -32.54
N GLY A 5 28.04 5.74 -31.64
CA GLY A 5 28.39 4.61 -30.77
C GLY A 5 28.57 3.30 -31.54
N PHE A 6 27.79 3.08 -32.60
CA PHE A 6 27.93 1.93 -33.47
C PHE A 6 29.27 1.97 -34.22
N ILE A 7 29.66 3.12 -34.82
CA ILE A 7 30.94 3.27 -35.51
C ILE A 7 32.09 3.04 -34.54
N TRP A 8 32.01 3.57 -33.32
CA TRP A 8 33.10 3.40 -32.33
C TRP A 8 33.26 1.94 -31.90
N SER A 9 32.15 1.17 -31.76
CA SER A 9 32.21 -0.26 -31.44
C SER A 9 32.88 -1.09 -32.55
N ARG A 10 32.85 -0.62 -33.80
CA ARG A 10 33.48 -1.27 -34.97
C ARG A 10 34.87 -0.66 -35.32
N ALA A 11 35.39 0.26 -34.51
CA ALA A 11 36.69 0.92 -34.78
C ALA A 11 37.84 -0.04 -35.06
N PRO A 12 38.05 -1.19 -34.38
CA PRO A 12 39.10 -2.14 -34.71
C PRO A 12 38.92 -2.76 -36.08
N GLN A 13 37.71 -3.08 -36.50
CA GLN A 13 37.38 -3.67 -37.80
C GLN A 13 37.59 -2.66 -38.93
N LEU A 14 37.20 -1.39 -38.70
CA LEU A 14 37.44 -0.29 -39.62
C LEU A 14 38.93 -0.03 -39.80
N ALA A 15 39.73 -0.08 -38.73
CA ALA A 15 41.19 0.08 -38.80
C ALA A 15 41.85 -1.01 -39.66
N VAL A 16 41.43 -2.29 -39.48
CA VAL A 16 41.90 -3.41 -40.29
C VAL A 16 41.54 -3.21 -41.76
N LEU A 17 40.33 -2.75 -42.05
CA LEU A 17 39.83 -2.52 -43.40
C LEU A 17 40.63 -1.39 -44.09
N VAL A 18 40.92 -0.30 -43.39
CA VAL A 18 41.79 0.80 -43.92
C VAL A 18 43.20 0.32 -44.23
N VAL A 19 43.78 -0.51 -43.36
CA VAL A 19 45.10 -1.10 -43.60
C VAL A 19 45.10 -2.01 -44.82
N LEU A 20 44.05 -2.83 -44.98
CA LEU A 20 43.89 -3.74 -46.11
C LEU A 20 43.72 -2.97 -47.42
N GLU A 21 42.93 -1.90 -47.43
CA GLU A 21 42.80 -0.99 -48.59
C GLU A 21 44.14 -0.32 -48.97
N ALA A 22 44.88 0.16 -47.97
CA ALA A 22 46.16 0.75 -48.17
C ALA A 22 47.19 -0.24 -48.81
N LEU A 23 47.14 -1.50 -48.32
CA LEU A 23 47.99 -2.57 -48.92
C LEU A 23 47.56 -2.91 -50.35
N LEU A 24 46.26 -2.98 -50.62
CA LEU A 24 45.74 -3.23 -51.97
C LEU A 24 46.11 -2.12 -52.91
N ALA A 25 46.02 -0.86 -52.50
CA ALA A 25 46.47 0.30 -53.29
C ALA A 25 47.96 0.23 -53.59
N LEU A 26 48.78 -0.14 -52.60
CA LEU A 26 50.26 -0.31 -52.79
C LEU A 26 50.58 -1.38 -53.81
N VAL A 27 49.93 -2.55 -53.75
CA VAL A 27 50.09 -3.66 -54.67
C VAL A 27 49.74 -3.22 -56.11
N LEU A 28 48.57 -2.56 -56.28
CA LEU A 28 48.13 -2.06 -57.60
C LEU A 28 49.08 -1.00 -58.18
N CYS A 29 49.67 -0.12 -57.36
CA CYS A 29 50.66 0.85 -57.76
C CYS A 29 51.98 0.15 -58.21
N VAL A 30 52.49 -0.84 -57.47
CA VAL A 30 53.68 -1.60 -57.78
C VAL A 30 53.53 -2.41 -59.06
N THR A 31 52.32 -2.92 -59.37
CA THR A 31 52.05 -3.65 -60.62
C THR A 31 51.85 -2.78 -61.84
N GLY A 32 52.02 -1.46 -61.70
CA GLY A 32 52.01 -0.51 -62.84
C GLY A 32 50.55 -0.22 -63.34
N SER A 33 49.53 -0.42 -62.50
CA SER A 33 48.14 -0.11 -62.86
C SER A 33 47.97 1.39 -63.04
N SER A 34 47.06 1.82 -63.94
CA SER A 34 46.74 3.24 -64.13
C SER A 34 46.12 3.83 -62.86
N ALA A 35 46.36 5.11 -62.60
CA ALA A 35 45.81 5.81 -61.43
C ALA A 35 44.26 5.75 -61.37
N ASP A 36 43.60 5.81 -62.52
CA ASP A 36 42.11 5.71 -62.62
C ASP A 36 41.60 4.35 -62.22
N LEU A 37 42.30 3.27 -62.57
CA LEU A 37 42.00 1.92 -62.18
C LEU A 37 42.10 1.72 -60.63
N VAL A 38 43.24 2.24 -60.06
CA VAL A 38 43.42 2.22 -58.60
C VAL A 38 42.32 2.96 -57.89
N ALA A 39 42.00 4.19 -58.36
CA ALA A 39 40.90 4.99 -57.75
C ALA A 39 39.55 4.31 -57.85
N LEU A 40 39.24 3.67 -58.98
CA LEU A 40 37.99 2.93 -59.16
C LEU A 40 37.89 1.75 -58.21
N VAL A 41 38.94 0.94 -58.06
CA VAL A 41 38.98 -0.23 -57.18
C VAL A 41 38.79 0.20 -55.71
N MET A 42 39.52 1.25 -55.28
CA MET A 42 39.44 1.78 -53.95
C MET A 42 38.02 2.31 -53.62
N LEU A 43 37.40 3.03 -54.58
CA LEU A 43 36.03 3.53 -54.45
C LEU A 43 35.03 2.37 -54.30
N LEU A 44 35.15 1.30 -55.09
CA LEU A 44 34.29 0.14 -55.01
C LEU A 44 34.43 -0.59 -53.68
N CYS A 45 35.67 -0.75 -53.17
CA CYS A 45 35.92 -1.37 -51.88
C CYS A 45 35.31 -0.53 -50.73
N ALA A 46 35.50 0.80 -50.74
CA ALA A 46 34.89 1.69 -49.77
C ALA A 46 33.34 1.66 -49.77
N LEU A 47 32.74 1.64 -50.97
CA LEU A 47 31.30 1.50 -51.12
C LEU A 47 30.78 0.17 -50.60
N ALA A 48 31.46 -0.92 -50.89
CA ALA A 48 31.13 -2.25 -50.39
C ALA A 48 31.21 -2.31 -48.85
N ALA A 49 32.28 -1.75 -48.27
CA ALA A 49 32.43 -1.66 -46.83
C ALA A 49 31.32 -0.81 -46.17
N ALA A 50 31.00 0.35 -46.75
CA ALA A 50 29.89 1.19 -46.26
C ALA A 50 28.55 0.49 -46.34
N ALA A 51 28.29 -0.27 -47.41
CA ALA A 51 27.05 -1.06 -47.57
C ALA A 51 26.94 -2.15 -46.49
N VAL A 52 28.01 -2.89 -46.19
CA VAL A 52 28.05 -3.91 -45.15
C VAL A 52 27.75 -3.29 -43.77
N LEU A 53 28.38 -2.18 -43.44
CA LEU A 53 28.17 -1.46 -42.18
C LEU A 53 26.74 -0.90 -42.06
N ALA A 54 26.19 -0.40 -43.16
CA ALA A 54 24.79 0.10 -43.18
C ALA A 54 23.79 -1.03 -42.97
N LEU A 55 24.02 -2.19 -43.59
CA LEU A 55 23.18 -3.39 -43.41
C LEU A 55 23.28 -3.93 -41.98
N ASP A 56 24.46 -4.01 -41.38
CA ASP A 56 24.67 -4.44 -40.01
C ASP A 56 23.95 -3.48 -39.02
N TYR A 57 24.07 -2.18 -39.23
CA TYR A 57 23.40 -1.18 -38.42
C TYR A 57 21.85 -1.29 -38.55
N ALA A 58 21.36 -1.45 -39.76
CA ALA A 58 19.90 -1.54 -39.99
C ALA A 58 19.29 -2.79 -39.38
N ARG A 59 20.00 -3.92 -39.38
CA ARG A 59 19.54 -5.21 -38.88
C ARG A 59 19.23 -5.22 -37.40
N ASP A 60 20.07 -4.62 -36.57
CA ASP A 60 19.94 -4.70 -35.11
C ASP A 60 19.41 -3.40 -34.49
N ARG A 61 19.18 -2.36 -35.30
CA ARG A 61 18.75 -1.04 -34.82
C ARG A 61 17.43 -1.10 -34.05
N SER A 62 16.45 -1.90 -34.52
CA SER A 62 15.16 -2.04 -33.85
C SER A 62 15.30 -2.70 -32.48
N PHE A 63 16.11 -3.75 -32.38
CA PHE A 63 16.38 -4.45 -31.12
C PHE A 63 17.02 -3.53 -30.08
N TRP A 64 18.10 -2.84 -30.42
CA TRP A 64 18.79 -1.94 -29.51
C TRP A 64 17.95 -0.76 -29.06
N ARG A 65 17.08 -0.24 -29.93
CA ARG A 65 16.12 0.79 -29.54
C ARG A 65 15.06 0.27 -28.56
N SER A 66 14.53 -0.92 -28.78
CA SER A 66 13.60 -1.54 -27.86
C SER A 66 14.24 -1.77 -26.50
N LEU A 67 15.52 -2.16 -26.47
CA LEU A 67 16.29 -2.36 -25.25
C LEU A 67 16.51 -1.03 -24.48
N GLU A 68 16.80 0.07 -25.19
CA GLU A 68 16.88 1.41 -24.56
C GLU A 68 15.53 1.84 -23.97
N GLY A 69 14.41 1.57 -24.64
CA GLY A 69 13.06 1.89 -24.18
C GLY A 69 12.63 1.11 -22.94
N LEU A 70 13.28 -0.03 -22.61
CA LEU A 70 12.99 -0.78 -21.37
C LEU A 70 13.27 0.05 -20.10
N SER A 71 14.27 0.93 -20.14
CA SER A 71 14.63 1.76 -18.98
C SER A 71 13.58 2.83 -18.66
N GLU A 72 12.71 3.16 -19.60
CA GLU A 72 11.66 4.19 -19.47
C GLU A 72 10.26 3.58 -19.27
N SER A 73 10.11 2.25 -19.47
CA SER A 73 8.81 1.59 -19.36
C SER A 73 8.51 1.19 -17.92
N SER A 74 7.29 1.46 -17.45
CA SER A 74 6.80 1.04 -16.12
C SER A 74 6.52 -0.47 -16.05
N ASP A 75 6.40 -1.16 -17.18
CA ASP A 75 6.17 -2.60 -17.29
C ASP A 75 7.26 -3.27 -18.15
N ALA A 76 8.35 -3.62 -17.48
CA ALA A 76 9.49 -4.27 -18.12
C ALA A 76 9.17 -5.67 -18.68
N SER A 77 8.21 -6.39 -18.11
CA SER A 77 7.85 -7.75 -18.54
C SER A 77 7.16 -7.75 -19.89
N SER A 78 6.18 -6.87 -20.07
CA SER A 78 5.49 -6.68 -21.36
C SER A 78 6.40 -6.11 -22.44
N ALA A 79 7.30 -5.19 -22.07
CA ALA A 79 8.27 -4.62 -23.01
C ALA A 79 9.32 -5.64 -23.49
N VAL A 80 9.76 -6.57 -22.64
CA VAL A 80 10.63 -7.69 -23.03
C VAL A 80 9.92 -8.65 -24.03
N ALA A 81 8.63 -8.91 -23.83
CA ALA A 81 7.85 -9.77 -24.73
C ALA A 81 7.69 -9.17 -26.15
N LEU A 82 7.75 -7.83 -26.26
CA LEU A 82 7.63 -7.10 -27.54
C LEU A 82 8.98 -6.85 -28.22
N MET A 83 10.09 -7.27 -27.63
CA MET A 83 11.41 -7.14 -28.23
C MET A 83 11.52 -8.05 -29.45
N GLY A 84 11.92 -7.47 -30.61
CA GLY A 84 12.22 -8.22 -31.82
C GLY A 84 13.40 -9.16 -31.62
N GLU A 85 13.42 -10.26 -32.37
CA GLU A 85 14.57 -11.19 -32.35
C GLU A 85 15.81 -10.53 -32.94
N PRO A 86 16.91 -10.42 -32.18
CA PRO A 86 18.17 -9.88 -32.70
C PRO A 86 18.84 -10.86 -33.66
N VAL A 87 19.43 -10.32 -34.71
CA VAL A 87 20.12 -11.12 -35.71
C VAL A 87 21.60 -11.32 -35.35
N SER A 88 22.22 -10.35 -34.67
CA SER A 88 23.60 -10.44 -34.22
C SER A 88 23.80 -11.43 -33.08
N PRO A 89 24.96 -12.12 -33.01
CA PRO A 89 25.28 -13.01 -31.87
C PRO A 89 25.25 -12.29 -30.54
N GLU A 90 25.75 -11.07 -30.47
CA GLU A 90 25.80 -10.22 -29.29
C GLU A 90 24.37 -9.84 -28.82
N GLY A 91 23.51 -9.48 -29.78
CA GLY A 91 22.11 -9.19 -29.54
C GLY A 91 21.39 -10.40 -28.96
N ARG A 92 21.64 -11.63 -29.47
CA ARG A 92 21.06 -12.87 -28.94
C ARG A 92 21.48 -13.15 -27.50
N VAL A 93 22.75 -12.93 -27.17
CA VAL A 93 23.23 -13.08 -25.78
C VAL A 93 22.57 -12.05 -24.86
N ALA A 94 22.46 -10.80 -25.30
CA ALA A 94 21.82 -9.74 -24.55
C ALA A 94 20.32 -10.02 -24.34
N ALA A 95 19.59 -10.41 -25.41
CA ALA A 95 18.17 -10.78 -25.32
C ALA A 95 17.94 -11.97 -24.38
N GLY A 96 18.80 -12.99 -24.46
CA GLY A 96 18.75 -14.16 -23.57
C GLY A 96 19.04 -13.82 -22.10
N ALA A 97 19.93 -12.88 -21.83
CA ALA A 97 20.22 -12.39 -20.49
C ALA A 97 19.04 -11.59 -19.92
N VAL A 98 18.52 -10.63 -20.69
CA VAL A 98 17.37 -9.80 -20.30
C VAL A 98 16.13 -10.67 -20.06
N SER A 99 15.83 -11.61 -20.96
CA SER A 99 14.71 -12.54 -20.80
C SER A 99 14.84 -13.40 -19.54
N ARG A 100 16.04 -13.89 -19.21
CA ARG A 100 16.27 -14.65 -17.96
C ARG A 100 16.07 -13.80 -16.73
N VAL A 101 16.62 -12.59 -16.70
CA VAL A 101 16.47 -11.67 -15.55
C VAL A 101 14.99 -11.30 -15.38
N SER A 102 14.30 -10.96 -16.47
CA SER A 102 12.86 -10.66 -16.43
C SER A 102 12.04 -11.84 -15.92
N LYS A 103 12.34 -13.06 -16.38
CA LYS A 103 11.67 -14.27 -15.89
C LYS A 103 11.93 -14.51 -14.41
N LEU A 104 13.17 -14.39 -13.94
CA LEU A 104 13.51 -14.54 -12.53
C LEU A 104 12.79 -13.49 -11.66
N ALA A 105 12.74 -12.25 -12.11
CA ALA A 105 12.00 -11.19 -11.43
C ALA A 105 10.49 -11.47 -11.37
N ALA A 106 9.90 -11.97 -12.47
CA ALA A 106 8.50 -12.34 -12.53
C ALA A 106 8.18 -13.55 -11.62
N ASP A 107 9.03 -14.58 -11.62
CA ASP A 107 8.90 -15.77 -10.77
C ASP A 107 9.01 -15.39 -9.29
N GLU A 108 9.96 -14.50 -8.92
CA GLU A 108 10.09 -13.96 -7.56
C GLU A 108 8.86 -13.17 -7.15
N ALA A 109 8.38 -12.25 -8.00
CA ALA A 109 7.17 -11.48 -7.72
C ALA A 109 5.94 -12.38 -7.55
N ALA A 110 5.80 -13.43 -8.37
CA ALA A 110 4.72 -14.42 -8.24
C ALA A 110 4.86 -15.25 -6.95
N SER A 111 6.08 -15.58 -6.54
CA SER A 111 6.36 -16.28 -5.27
C SER A 111 5.97 -15.42 -4.07
N GLN A 112 6.35 -14.14 -4.08
CA GLN A 112 6.00 -13.19 -3.03
C GLN A 112 4.48 -13.00 -2.91
N ARG A 113 3.78 -12.87 -4.04
CA ARG A 113 2.30 -12.79 -4.05
C ARG A 113 1.67 -14.03 -3.41
N ARG A 114 2.09 -15.22 -3.81
CA ARG A 114 1.59 -16.49 -3.23
C ARG A 114 1.85 -16.57 -1.72
N PHE A 115 3.03 -16.19 -1.28
CA PHE A 115 3.35 -16.17 0.16
C PHE A 115 2.42 -15.23 0.94
N VAL A 116 2.13 -14.04 0.42
CA VAL A 116 1.20 -13.08 1.06
C VAL A 116 -0.21 -13.65 1.12
N GLU A 117 -0.69 -14.30 0.05
CA GLU A 117 -2.01 -14.95 0.00
C GLU A 117 -2.12 -16.11 1.01
N GLU A 118 -1.12 -16.99 1.03
CA GLU A 118 -1.06 -18.10 2.00
C GLU A 118 -0.99 -17.60 3.45
N TYR A 119 -0.18 -16.59 3.71
CA TYR A 119 -0.09 -15.96 5.02
C TYR A 119 -1.44 -15.36 5.46
N ARG A 120 -2.13 -14.68 4.55
CA ARG A 120 -3.47 -14.12 4.80
C ARG A 120 -4.47 -15.24 5.15
N ALA A 121 -4.55 -16.29 4.33
CA ALA A 121 -5.45 -17.43 4.55
C ALA A 121 -5.17 -18.09 5.90
N TYR A 122 -3.89 -18.25 6.25
CA TYR A 122 -3.48 -18.76 7.56
C TYR A 122 -3.98 -17.86 8.71
N VAL A 123 -3.78 -16.55 8.62
CA VAL A 123 -4.22 -15.61 9.67
C VAL A 123 -5.75 -15.59 9.78
N GLU A 124 -6.48 -15.65 8.67
CA GLU A 124 -7.96 -15.73 8.69
C GLU A 124 -8.44 -16.99 9.43
N THR A 125 -7.87 -18.14 9.13
CA THR A 125 -8.18 -19.39 9.81
C THR A 125 -7.85 -19.31 11.29
N TRP A 126 -6.65 -18.83 11.62
CA TRP A 126 -6.22 -18.68 13.01
C TRP A 126 -7.12 -17.73 13.82
N VAL A 127 -7.56 -16.62 13.22
CA VAL A 127 -8.51 -15.68 13.86
C VAL A 127 -9.84 -16.35 14.17
N HIS A 128 -10.38 -17.13 13.23
CA HIS A 128 -11.61 -17.88 13.45
C HIS A 128 -11.47 -18.91 14.58
N GLU A 129 -10.36 -19.63 14.61
CA GLU A 129 -10.06 -20.60 15.68
C GLU A 129 -9.84 -19.93 17.03
N ALA A 130 -9.22 -18.74 17.08
CA ALA A 130 -9.01 -18.00 18.32
C ALA A 130 -10.31 -17.37 18.89
N LYS A 131 -11.22 -16.93 18.04
CA LYS A 131 -12.53 -16.36 18.48
C LYS A 131 -13.39 -17.37 19.21
N SER A 132 -13.35 -18.64 18.80
CA SER A 132 -14.17 -19.70 19.41
C SER A 132 -13.89 -19.90 20.92
N PRO A 133 -12.64 -20.15 21.37
CA PRO A 133 -12.34 -20.28 22.80
C PRO A 133 -12.55 -18.99 23.60
N ILE A 134 -12.33 -17.82 22.99
CA ILE A 134 -12.62 -16.54 23.65
C ILE A 134 -14.11 -16.40 23.92
N THR A 135 -14.96 -16.71 22.94
CA THR A 135 -16.44 -16.67 23.10
C THR A 135 -16.90 -17.68 24.15
N ALA A 136 -16.33 -18.89 24.16
CA ALA A 136 -16.64 -19.92 25.17
C ALA A 136 -16.25 -19.46 26.59
N ALA A 137 -15.08 -18.84 26.74
CA ALA A 137 -14.63 -18.30 28.02
C ALA A 137 -15.54 -17.16 28.52
N ARG A 138 -15.99 -16.27 27.64
CA ARG A 138 -16.92 -15.19 27.98
C ARG A 138 -18.28 -15.73 28.41
N LEU A 139 -18.79 -16.75 27.70
CA LEU A 139 -20.05 -17.39 28.08
C LEU A 139 -19.94 -18.07 29.46
N ALA A 140 -18.84 -18.77 29.73
CA ALA A 140 -18.58 -19.38 31.04
C ALA A 140 -18.51 -18.32 32.16
N LEU A 141 -17.88 -17.18 31.90
CA LEU A 141 -17.83 -16.06 32.86
C LEU A 141 -19.21 -15.46 33.11
N ALA A 142 -20.02 -15.26 32.05
CA ALA A 142 -21.37 -14.72 32.18
C ALA A 142 -22.26 -15.65 33.00
N ASN A 143 -22.21 -16.96 32.76
CA ASN A 143 -22.93 -17.96 33.55
C ASN A 143 -22.46 -17.93 35.01
N LEU A 144 -21.16 -17.87 35.28
CA LEU A 144 -20.62 -17.79 36.62
C LEU A 144 -21.05 -16.50 37.35
N GLU A 145 -21.12 -15.36 36.65
CA GLU A 145 -21.60 -14.09 37.22
C GLU A 145 -23.07 -14.19 37.59
N GLU A 146 -23.89 -14.85 36.75
CA GLU A 146 -25.30 -15.09 37.01
C GLU A 146 -25.51 -16.03 38.21
N ASP A 147 -24.80 -17.14 38.27
CA ASP A 147 -24.86 -18.12 39.39
C ASP A 147 -24.46 -17.45 40.71
N VAL A 148 -23.34 -16.73 40.76
CA VAL A 148 -22.88 -16.00 41.96
C VAL A 148 -23.87 -14.91 42.37
N ARG A 149 -24.53 -14.27 41.43
CA ARG A 149 -25.56 -13.25 41.75
C ARG A 149 -26.84 -13.86 42.33
N ALA A 150 -27.22 -15.03 41.83
CA ALA A 150 -28.42 -15.74 42.28
C ALA A 150 -28.25 -16.35 43.68
N ASP A 151 -27.10 -16.94 43.96
CA ASP A 151 -26.88 -17.73 45.17
C ASP A 151 -26.44 -16.90 46.39
N ASP A 152 -25.60 -15.85 46.21
CA ASP A 152 -25.06 -15.03 47.30
C ASP A 152 -24.78 -13.59 46.87
N PRO A 153 -25.60 -12.60 47.25
CA PRO A 153 -25.36 -11.19 46.96
C PRO A 153 -24.03 -10.65 47.53
N ALA A 154 -23.56 -11.19 48.66
CA ALA A 154 -22.28 -10.78 49.25
C ALA A 154 -21.09 -11.31 48.42
N ALA A 155 -21.17 -12.54 47.95
CA ALA A 155 -20.21 -13.11 47.01
C ALA A 155 -20.23 -12.36 45.70
N SER A 156 -21.39 -11.96 45.18
CA SER A 156 -21.51 -11.12 43.97
C SER A 156 -20.78 -9.79 44.13
N ALA A 157 -20.88 -9.13 45.26
CA ALA A 157 -20.19 -7.88 45.54
C ALA A 157 -18.66 -8.08 45.61
N ALA A 158 -18.19 -9.22 46.12
CA ALA A 158 -16.74 -9.54 46.27
C ALA A 158 -16.11 -10.01 44.95
N TYR A 159 -16.77 -10.84 44.16
CA TYR A 159 -16.24 -11.46 42.95
C TYR A 159 -16.62 -10.72 41.66
N GLY A 160 -17.75 -10.02 41.62
CA GLY A 160 -18.24 -9.31 40.43
C GLY A 160 -17.16 -8.38 39.80
N PRO A 161 -16.42 -7.58 40.55
CA PRO A 161 -15.35 -6.74 39.97
C PRO A 161 -14.23 -7.56 39.32
N ARG A 162 -13.89 -8.73 39.90
CA ARG A 162 -12.85 -9.63 39.34
C ARG A 162 -13.32 -10.31 38.06
N LEU A 163 -14.58 -10.77 38.01
CA LEU A 163 -15.17 -11.37 36.81
C LEU A 163 -15.22 -10.35 35.67
N ARG A 164 -15.65 -9.12 35.95
CA ARG A 164 -15.62 -8.02 34.95
C ARG A 164 -14.21 -7.67 34.48
N ALA A 165 -13.20 -7.74 35.36
CA ALA A 165 -11.81 -7.53 34.95
C ALA A 165 -11.35 -8.61 33.97
N VAL A 166 -11.69 -9.89 34.21
CA VAL A 166 -11.36 -11.00 33.27
C VAL A 166 -12.11 -10.85 31.95
N ASP A 167 -13.40 -10.46 31.94
CA ASP A 167 -14.14 -10.18 30.70
C ASP A 167 -13.50 -9.02 29.92
N GLY A 168 -13.02 -7.99 30.62
CA GLY A 168 -12.27 -6.89 30.03
C GLY A 168 -10.98 -7.33 29.33
N GLU A 169 -10.23 -8.26 29.93
CA GLU A 169 -9.02 -8.84 29.31
C GLU A 169 -9.37 -9.73 28.11
N LEU A 170 -10.40 -10.56 28.18
CA LEU A 170 -10.88 -11.36 27.05
C LEU A 170 -11.31 -10.45 25.87
N SER A 171 -12.03 -9.38 26.17
CA SER A 171 -12.41 -8.37 25.17
C SER A 171 -11.18 -7.68 24.54
N ARG A 172 -10.09 -7.53 25.32
CA ARG A 172 -8.81 -7.00 24.80
C ARG A 172 -8.16 -7.99 23.86
N VAL A 173 -8.11 -9.27 24.21
CA VAL A 173 -7.56 -10.34 23.35
C VAL A 173 -8.35 -10.40 22.03
N GLU A 174 -9.68 -10.37 22.11
CA GLU A 174 -10.54 -10.37 20.92
C GLU A 174 -10.21 -9.20 19.96
N ARG A 175 -10.01 -8.00 20.50
CA ARG A 175 -9.59 -6.83 19.71
C ARG A 175 -8.22 -7.02 19.04
N TYR A 176 -7.24 -7.62 19.74
CA TYR A 176 -5.93 -7.90 19.16
C TYR A 176 -6.02 -8.94 18.03
N VAL A 177 -6.82 -9.97 18.20
CA VAL A 177 -7.10 -10.98 17.17
C VAL A 177 -7.73 -10.32 15.93
N GLU A 178 -8.72 -9.45 16.13
CA GLU A 178 -9.35 -8.71 15.04
C GLU A 178 -8.39 -7.73 14.34
N GLN A 179 -7.55 -7.04 15.11
CA GLN A 179 -6.51 -6.15 14.58
C GLN A 179 -5.50 -6.93 13.72
N ALA A 180 -5.10 -8.15 14.13
CA ALA A 180 -4.22 -9.02 13.37
C ALA A 180 -4.85 -9.45 12.03
N LEU A 181 -6.18 -9.72 12.02
CA LEU A 181 -6.92 -10.03 10.79
C LEU A 181 -6.89 -8.86 9.81
N PHE A 182 -7.25 -7.65 10.27
CA PHE A 182 -7.24 -6.47 9.41
C PHE A 182 -5.83 -6.11 8.95
N TYR A 183 -4.82 -6.35 9.79
CA TYR A 183 -3.43 -6.22 9.39
C TYR A 183 -3.09 -7.15 8.21
N ALA A 184 -3.39 -8.45 8.30
CA ALA A 184 -3.13 -9.42 7.25
C ALA A 184 -3.87 -9.05 5.94
N ARG A 185 -5.14 -8.63 6.03
CA ARG A 185 -5.92 -8.15 4.89
C ARG A 185 -5.37 -6.87 4.28
N SER A 186 -4.75 -6.00 5.10
CA SER A 186 -4.14 -4.77 4.62
C SER A 186 -2.87 -4.98 3.80
N GLU A 187 -2.18 -6.11 3.96
CA GLU A 187 -0.98 -6.47 3.20
C GLU A 187 -1.28 -7.10 1.84
N SER A 188 -2.47 -7.66 1.61
CA SER A 188 -2.84 -8.25 0.31
C SER A 188 -2.97 -7.17 -0.77
N LEU A 189 -2.53 -7.52 -1.99
CA LEU A 189 -2.61 -6.64 -3.16
C LEU A 189 -4.03 -6.59 -3.76
N ASP A 190 -4.83 -7.61 -3.48
CA ASP A 190 -6.18 -7.70 -4.02
C ASP A 190 -7.13 -6.73 -3.32
N ARG A 191 -8.00 -6.11 -4.12
CA ARG A 191 -9.10 -5.26 -3.67
C ARG A 191 -10.24 -6.14 -3.13
N ASP A 192 -10.05 -6.73 -1.96
CA ASP A 192 -11.02 -7.62 -1.32
C ASP A 192 -12.02 -6.83 -0.44
N PHE A 193 -12.36 -5.63 -0.87
CA PHE A 193 -13.35 -4.79 -0.21
C PHE A 193 -14.55 -4.55 -1.12
N LEU A 194 -15.74 -4.63 -0.54
CA LEU A 194 -17.00 -4.49 -1.24
C LEU A 194 -17.59 -3.09 -0.99
N VAL A 195 -17.35 -2.18 -1.93
CA VAL A 195 -17.88 -0.81 -1.81
C VAL A 195 -19.37 -0.78 -2.05
N ARG A 196 -20.11 -0.26 -1.05
CA ARG A 196 -21.55 -0.02 -1.11
C ARG A 196 -21.88 1.37 -0.60
N ARG A 197 -23.07 1.85 -0.96
CA ARG A 197 -23.59 3.11 -0.44
C ARG A 197 -24.14 2.89 0.98
N HIS A 198 -23.65 3.70 1.92
CA HIS A 198 -24.10 3.71 3.32
C HIS A 198 -24.45 5.12 3.75
N GLU A 199 -25.41 5.28 4.67
CA GLU A 199 -25.59 6.52 5.39
C GLU A 199 -24.64 6.57 6.58
N LEU A 200 -23.89 7.67 6.74
CA LEU A 200 -22.91 7.80 7.82
C LEU A 200 -23.53 7.59 9.20
N ARG A 201 -24.78 8.07 9.39
CA ARG A 201 -25.52 7.91 10.66
C ARG A 201 -25.63 6.44 11.06
N ASP A 202 -25.93 5.56 10.13
CA ASP A 202 -26.14 4.15 10.43
C ASP A 202 -24.83 3.47 10.83
N VAL A 203 -23.77 3.73 10.07
CA VAL A 203 -22.43 3.15 10.33
C VAL A 203 -21.85 3.69 11.63
N VAL A 204 -21.93 5.00 11.88
CA VAL A 204 -21.44 5.62 13.13
C VAL A 204 -22.25 5.08 14.32
N SER A 205 -23.59 5.00 14.21
CA SER A 205 -24.43 4.47 15.29
C SER A 205 -24.13 3.00 15.57
N ALA A 206 -23.87 2.19 14.54
CA ALA A 206 -23.47 0.79 14.71
C ALA A 206 -22.11 0.68 15.42
N ALA A 207 -21.12 1.48 15.00
CA ALA A 207 -19.80 1.51 15.63
C ALA A 207 -19.86 1.96 17.11
N VAL A 208 -20.66 2.98 17.42
CA VAL A 208 -20.89 3.43 18.81
C VAL A 208 -21.54 2.33 19.64
N ARG A 209 -22.57 1.65 19.13
CA ARG A 209 -23.21 0.52 19.84
C ARG A 209 -22.24 -0.63 20.08
N ALA A 210 -21.45 -1.00 19.09
CA ALA A 210 -20.46 -2.07 19.21
C ALA A 210 -19.37 -1.76 20.26
N ASN A 211 -19.05 -0.48 20.49
CA ASN A 211 -18.07 -0.04 21.47
C ASN A 211 -18.68 0.54 22.76
N ALA A 212 -20.00 0.35 22.99
CA ALA A 212 -20.72 0.99 24.10
C ALA A 212 -20.12 0.63 25.48
N SER A 213 -19.82 -0.63 25.74
CA SER A 213 -19.21 -1.08 26.99
C SER A 213 -17.88 -0.38 27.28
N LEU A 214 -17.04 -0.26 26.26
CA LEU A 214 -15.76 0.44 26.35
C LEU A 214 -15.93 1.94 26.65
N LEU A 215 -16.82 2.60 25.92
CA LEU A 215 -17.10 4.04 26.11
C LEU A 215 -17.69 4.33 27.50
N ILE A 216 -18.63 3.49 27.97
CA ILE A 216 -19.22 3.60 29.30
C ILE A 216 -18.14 3.41 30.39
N SER A 217 -17.30 2.39 30.27
CA SER A 217 -16.25 2.11 31.25
C SER A 217 -15.20 3.23 31.31
N ALA A 218 -14.92 3.89 30.16
CA ALA A 218 -14.01 5.03 30.08
C ALA A 218 -14.68 6.38 30.41
N GLY A 219 -16.01 6.41 30.62
CA GLY A 219 -16.77 7.65 30.89
C GLY A 219 -16.84 8.59 29.68
N VAL A 220 -16.72 8.08 28.46
CA VAL A 220 -16.76 8.86 27.21
C VAL A 220 -18.16 8.88 26.62
N ALA A 221 -18.77 10.05 26.46
CA ALA A 221 -20.09 10.24 25.90
C ALA A 221 -20.02 10.52 24.38
N PRO A 222 -20.55 9.64 23.50
CA PRO A 222 -20.63 9.92 22.08
C PRO A 222 -21.67 10.98 21.77
N ARG A 223 -21.38 11.86 20.80
CA ARG A 223 -22.25 12.93 20.31
C ARG A 223 -22.35 12.85 18.79
N LEU A 224 -23.53 12.53 18.30
CA LEU A 224 -23.83 12.55 16.87
C LEU A 224 -24.30 13.95 16.50
N GLY A 225 -23.49 14.64 15.72
CA GLY A 225 -23.73 16.01 15.29
C GLY A 225 -24.43 16.08 13.92
N GLU A 226 -24.08 17.11 13.17
CA GLU A 226 -24.73 17.46 11.91
C GLU A 226 -24.13 16.69 10.71
N GLY A 227 -24.87 16.65 9.61
CA GLY A 227 -24.41 16.12 8.31
C GLY A 227 -24.34 14.59 8.23
N LEU A 228 -24.63 13.84 9.29
CA LEU A 228 -24.53 12.36 9.29
C LEU A 228 -25.55 11.65 8.39
N SER A 229 -26.52 12.37 7.82
CA SER A 229 -27.42 11.84 6.77
C SER A 229 -26.76 11.75 5.38
N LEU A 230 -25.56 12.30 5.23
CA LEU A 230 -24.82 12.23 3.97
C LEU A 230 -24.41 10.77 3.65
N PRO A 231 -24.61 10.35 2.38
CA PRO A 231 -24.20 9.04 1.94
C PRO A 231 -22.69 9.00 1.65
N VAL A 232 -22.07 7.86 1.94
CA VAL A 232 -20.69 7.55 1.56
C VAL A 232 -20.63 6.20 0.86
N PHE A 233 -19.59 6.01 0.04
CA PHE A 233 -19.29 4.74 -0.60
C PHE A 233 -18.07 4.12 0.09
N ALA A 234 -18.27 2.99 0.77
CA ALA A 234 -17.22 2.31 1.52
C ALA A 234 -17.56 0.83 1.69
N ASP A 235 -16.57 0.04 2.12
CA ASP A 235 -16.83 -1.28 2.70
C ASP A 235 -17.26 -1.11 4.16
N ASP A 236 -18.42 -1.66 4.51
CA ASP A 236 -19.03 -1.52 5.83
C ASP A 236 -18.18 -2.11 6.96
N LYS A 237 -17.50 -3.23 6.71
CA LYS A 237 -16.62 -3.89 7.70
C LYS A 237 -15.36 -3.08 7.95
N TRP A 238 -14.76 -2.57 6.87
CA TRP A 238 -13.55 -1.76 6.98
C TRP A 238 -13.84 -0.42 7.65
N LEU A 239 -14.92 0.24 7.26
CA LEU A 239 -15.35 1.50 7.87
C LEU A 239 -15.72 1.31 9.35
N SER A 240 -16.46 0.26 9.70
CA SER A 240 -16.80 -0.07 11.08
C SER A 240 -15.55 -0.34 11.93
N PHE A 241 -14.57 -1.07 11.38
CA PHE A 241 -13.29 -1.30 12.06
C PHE A 241 -12.53 0.00 12.28
N MET A 242 -12.42 0.87 11.27
CA MET A 242 -11.74 2.17 11.40
C MET A 242 -12.39 3.03 12.49
N LEU A 243 -13.71 3.15 12.48
CA LEU A 243 -14.45 3.88 13.53
C LEU A 243 -14.23 3.25 14.90
N GLY A 244 -14.23 1.93 15.00
CA GLY A 244 -13.90 1.20 16.22
C GLY A 244 -12.50 1.56 16.76
N GLN A 245 -11.49 1.64 15.91
CA GLN A 245 -10.13 2.06 16.31
C GLN A 245 -10.10 3.51 16.81
N LEU A 246 -10.84 4.43 16.18
CA LEU A 246 -10.94 5.82 16.63
C LEU A 246 -11.63 5.92 17.99
N LEU A 247 -12.75 5.20 18.20
CA LEU A 247 -13.46 5.13 19.47
C LEU A 247 -12.59 4.53 20.58
N GLN A 248 -11.81 3.49 20.27
CA GLN A 248 -10.87 2.89 21.22
C GLN A 248 -9.78 3.88 21.64
N ASN A 249 -9.27 4.69 20.70
CA ASN A 249 -8.31 5.75 21.00
C ASN A 249 -8.96 6.81 21.89
N SER A 250 -10.15 7.30 21.56
CA SER A 250 -10.87 8.28 22.38
C SER A 250 -11.16 7.77 23.80
N ALA A 251 -11.45 6.47 23.96
CA ALA A 251 -11.65 5.86 25.28
C ALA A 251 -10.33 5.67 26.06
N ARG A 252 -9.20 5.47 25.37
CA ARG A 252 -7.89 5.25 25.99
C ARG A 252 -7.24 6.54 26.43
N TYR A 253 -7.32 7.58 25.62
CA TYR A 253 -6.61 8.85 25.82
C TYR A 253 -7.48 9.93 26.46
N VAL A 254 -8.36 9.49 27.37
CA VAL A 254 -9.22 10.38 28.16
C VAL A 254 -8.39 11.35 28.99
N ARG A 255 -8.81 12.60 29.03
CA ARG A 255 -8.24 13.63 29.90
C ARG A 255 -8.92 13.63 31.26
N ALA A 256 -8.16 13.48 32.34
CA ALA A 256 -8.68 13.69 33.67
C ALA A 256 -9.22 15.12 33.81
N ASN A 257 -10.41 15.27 34.37
CA ASN A 257 -11.09 16.56 34.59
C ASN A 257 -11.42 17.37 33.31
N ALA A 258 -11.76 16.71 32.21
CA ALA A 258 -12.27 17.39 31.02
C ALA A 258 -13.54 18.18 31.39
N GLU A 259 -13.59 19.49 31.08
CA GLU A 259 -14.77 20.31 31.29
C GLU A 259 -16.00 19.74 30.60
N GLY A 260 -17.08 19.54 31.35
CA GLY A 260 -18.29 18.90 30.85
C GLY A 260 -18.20 17.39 30.58
N GLY A 261 -17.11 16.72 31.04
CA GLY A 261 -16.87 15.28 30.87
C GLY A 261 -16.22 14.93 29.54
N SER A 262 -15.75 13.69 29.44
CA SER A 262 -15.09 13.18 28.22
C SER A 262 -16.13 12.86 27.14
N ARG A 263 -15.85 13.31 25.92
CA ARG A 263 -16.78 13.19 24.78
C ARG A 263 -16.03 12.85 23.49
N VAL A 264 -16.77 12.20 22.60
CA VAL A 264 -16.38 12.04 21.20
C VAL A 264 -17.52 12.52 20.31
N TRP A 265 -17.20 13.40 19.34
CA TRP A 265 -18.16 13.99 18.39
C TRP A 265 -17.94 13.39 17.01
N PHE A 266 -19.07 13.24 16.29
CA PHE A 266 -19.11 12.82 14.90
C PHE A 266 -19.87 13.87 14.11
N ASP A 267 -19.19 14.59 13.23
CA ASP A 267 -19.77 15.59 12.34
C ASP A 267 -19.40 15.25 10.90
N ALA A 268 -20.31 15.52 9.95
CA ALA A 268 -20.00 15.33 8.55
C ALA A 268 -20.37 16.56 7.72
N ARG A 269 -19.67 16.77 6.61
CA ARG A 269 -19.92 17.86 5.67
C ARG A 269 -19.62 17.45 4.25
N LEU A 270 -20.37 18.00 3.30
CA LEU A 270 -20.09 17.89 1.89
C LEU A 270 -19.19 19.05 1.48
N LEU A 271 -18.10 18.77 0.80
CA LEU A 271 -17.17 19.76 0.27
C LEU A 271 -17.15 19.68 -1.26
N ASP A 272 -16.87 20.82 -1.89
CA ASP A 272 -16.71 20.97 -3.34
C ASP A 272 -17.88 20.41 -4.17
N GLU A 273 -19.11 20.58 -3.66
CA GLU A 273 -20.34 20.11 -4.30
C GLU A 273 -20.40 20.48 -5.79
N GLY A 274 -20.66 19.51 -6.64
CA GLY A 274 -20.73 19.67 -8.10
C GLY A 274 -19.38 19.83 -8.81
N LYS A 275 -18.24 19.70 -8.10
CA LYS A 275 -16.90 19.73 -8.69
C LYS A 275 -16.31 18.33 -8.82
N ALA A 276 -15.16 18.24 -9.54
CA ALA A 276 -14.43 16.96 -9.68
C ALA A 276 -13.93 16.40 -8.34
N ASP A 277 -13.62 17.27 -7.39
CA ASP A 277 -13.09 16.94 -6.07
C ASP A 277 -14.18 16.86 -4.98
N GLU A 278 -15.46 16.70 -5.39
CA GLU A 278 -16.58 16.54 -4.47
C GLU A 278 -16.33 15.36 -3.52
N ARG A 279 -16.41 15.64 -2.22
CA ARG A 279 -16.18 14.64 -1.18
C ARG A 279 -17.02 14.89 0.06
N VAL A 280 -17.36 13.82 0.75
CA VAL A 280 -17.96 13.85 2.09
C VAL A 280 -16.87 13.68 3.12
N GLU A 281 -16.71 14.63 4.03
CA GLU A 281 -15.79 14.52 5.16
C GLU A 281 -16.55 14.13 6.43
N LEU A 282 -16.12 13.03 7.05
CA LEU A 282 -16.51 12.64 8.41
C LEU A 282 -15.40 13.04 9.36
N VAL A 283 -15.71 13.89 10.33
CA VAL A 283 -14.81 14.33 11.39
C VAL A 283 -15.18 13.58 12.69
N VAL A 284 -14.21 12.86 13.23
CA VAL A 284 -14.29 12.20 14.54
C VAL A 284 -13.34 12.93 15.47
N ARG A 285 -13.89 13.63 16.49
CA ARG A 285 -13.10 14.47 17.40
C ARG A 285 -13.38 14.09 18.85
N ASP A 286 -12.35 14.02 19.68
CA ASP A 286 -12.48 13.89 21.13
C ASP A 286 -11.87 15.09 21.87
N ASN A 287 -12.15 15.21 23.16
CA ASN A 287 -11.56 16.18 24.07
C ASN A 287 -10.56 15.50 25.03
N GLY A 288 -9.84 14.52 24.56
CA GLY A 288 -8.82 13.79 25.30
C GLY A 288 -7.54 14.58 25.55
N CYS A 289 -6.46 13.87 25.84
CA CYS A 289 -5.16 14.50 26.14
C CYS A 289 -4.46 15.09 24.90
N GLY A 290 -4.96 14.80 23.67
CA GLY A 290 -4.33 15.24 22.44
C GLY A 290 -2.94 14.66 22.21
N VAL A 291 -2.26 15.15 21.18
CA VAL A 291 -0.91 14.73 20.77
C VAL A 291 -0.03 15.98 20.62
N SER A 292 1.24 15.90 20.97
CA SER A 292 2.19 17.00 20.79
C SER A 292 2.44 17.29 19.31
N GLU A 293 2.77 18.55 18.98
CA GLU A 293 3.12 18.95 17.61
C GLU A 293 4.29 18.14 17.04
N ALA A 294 5.22 17.70 17.87
CA ALA A 294 6.36 16.86 17.48
C ALA A 294 5.95 15.42 17.10
N ASP A 295 4.93 14.88 17.77
CA ASP A 295 4.44 13.51 17.54
C ASP A 295 3.38 13.45 16.44
N LEU A 296 2.65 14.53 16.17
CA LEU A 296 1.53 14.58 15.23
C LEU A 296 1.86 14.06 13.80
N PRO A 297 3.00 14.40 13.19
CA PRO A 297 3.35 13.86 11.86
C PRO A 297 3.57 12.34 11.83
N ARG A 298 3.78 11.71 13.00
CA ARG A 298 4.16 10.31 13.15
C ARG A 298 3.02 9.42 13.65
N VAL A 299 1.83 9.96 13.90
CA VAL A 299 0.71 9.18 14.47
C VAL A 299 0.25 8.02 13.57
N PHE A 300 0.56 8.10 12.28
CA PHE A 300 0.30 7.04 11.30
C PHE A 300 1.52 6.12 11.05
N ASP A 301 2.65 6.33 11.72
CA ASP A 301 3.79 5.42 11.61
C ASP A 301 3.45 4.08 12.27
N ARG A 302 3.83 2.99 11.61
CA ARG A 302 3.58 1.64 12.12
C ARG A 302 4.31 1.40 13.45
N GLY A 303 3.53 1.06 14.49
CA GLY A 303 4.08 0.78 15.82
C GLY A 303 4.40 2.05 16.63
N PHE A 304 4.06 3.24 16.15
CA PHE A 304 4.28 4.48 16.88
C PHE A 304 3.25 4.66 18.01
N THR A 305 3.72 4.99 19.21
CA THR A 305 2.86 5.14 20.40
C THR A 305 2.96 6.51 21.07
N GLY A 306 3.84 7.41 20.64
CA GLY A 306 4.03 8.74 21.20
C GLY A 306 4.35 8.74 22.70
N GLU A 307 4.40 9.92 23.31
CA GLU A 307 4.61 10.07 24.77
C GLU A 307 3.43 9.52 25.57
N ASN A 308 2.21 9.85 25.16
CA ASN A 308 0.98 9.39 25.80
C ASN A 308 0.81 7.88 25.73
N GLY A 309 1.20 7.25 24.60
CA GLY A 309 1.10 5.80 24.42
C GLY A 309 2.12 5.01 25.26
N ARG A 310 3.28 5.59 25.55
CA ARG A 310 4.29 4.99 26.46
C ARG A 310 3.85 5.02 27.93
N ALA A 311 3.05 6.03 28.31
CA ALA A 311 2.46 6.12 29.64
C ALA A 311 1.29 5.13 29.85
N HIS A 312 0.66 4.66 28.77
CA HIS A 312 -0.43 3.68 28.82
C HIS A 312 0.11 2.30 28.43
N GLU A 313 0.27 1.41 29.41
CA GLU A 313 0.66 0.02 29.17
C GLU A 313 -0.25 -0.59 28.10
N HIS A 314 0.34 -1.36 27.15
CA HIS A 314 -0.36 -2.14 26.11
C HIS A 314 -0.87 -1.37 24.87
N SER A 315 -0.32 -0.22 24.47
CA SER A 315 -0.58 0.35 23.16
C SER A 315 0.31 -0.30 22.08
N THR A 316 -0.30 -0.88 21.03
CA THR A 316 0.43 -1.56 19.93
C THR A 316 0.97 -0.59 18.88
N GLY A 317 0.47 0.66 18.84
CA GLY A 317 0.77 1.63 17.80
C GLY A 317 0.28 1.23 16.39
N LEU A 318 -0.61 0.23 16.29
CA LEU A 318 -1.11 -0.26 15.01
C LEU A 318 -2.48 0.33 14.62
N GLY A 319 -3.24 0.87 15.59
CA GLY A 319 -4.63 1.31 15.35
C GLY A 319 -4.74 2.40 14.29
N LEU A 320 -4.09 3.54 14.47
CA LEU A 320 -4.13 4.67 13.52
C LEU A 320 -3.43 4.33 12.21
N TRP A 321 -2.33 3.56 12.25
CA TRP A 321 -1.69 3.05 11.04
C TRP A 321 -2.65 2.21 10.20
N LEU A 322 -3.42 1.30 10.81
CA LEU A 322 -4.45 0.52 10.11
C LEU A 322 -5.58 1.40 9.57
N VAL A 323 -6.05 2.39 10.32
CA VAL A 323 -7.04 3.36 9.83
C VAL A 323 -6.53 4.03 8.55
N TRP A 324 -5.30 4.56 8.57
CA TRP A 324 -4.70 5.18 7.39
C TRP A 324 -4.53 4.19 6.22
N ARG A 325 -4.04 2.98 6.51
CA ARG A 325 -3.78 1.94 5.51
C ARG A 325 -5.05 1.48 4.80
N LEU A 326 -6.12 1.20 5.56
CA LEU A 326 -7.41 0.76 5.02
C LEU A 326 -8.11 1.90 4.26
N ALA A 327 -8.10 3.10 4.81
CA ALA A 327 -8.63 4.29 4.13
C ALA A 327 -7.94 4.51 2.78
N SER A 328 -6.59 4.48 2.74
CA SER A 328 -5.82 4.64 1.50
C SER A 328 -6.18 3.58 0.44
N LYS A 329 -6.42 2.33 0.85
CA LYS A 329 -6.87 1.27 -0.07
C LYS A 329 -8.27 1.51 -0.63
N MET A 330 -9.15 2.12 0.15
CA MET A 330 -10.50 2.52 -0.29
C MET A 330 -10.54 3.85 -1.04
N GLY A 331 -9.41 4.51 -1.27
CA GLY A 331 -9.38 5.84 -1.86
C GLY A 331 -9.93 6.93 -0.95
N VAL A 332 -10.04 6.67 0.36
CA VAL A 332 -10.47 7.61 1.39
C VAL A 332 -9.26 8.37 1.92
N SER A 333 -9.30 9.69 1.92
CA SER A 333 -8.25 10.52 2.50
C SER A 333 -8.36 10.55 4.02
N VAL A 334 -7.21 10.64 4.71
CA VAL A 334 -7.16 10.74 6.17
C VAL A 334 -6.32 11.94 6.54
N ALA A 335 -6.85 12.81 7.39
CA ALA A 335 -6.14 13.92 7.98
C ALA A 335 -6.32 13.90 9.50
N VAL A 336 -5.36 14.45 10.23
CA VAL A 336 -5.41 14.59 11.69
C VAL A 336 -5.11 16.00 12.09
N ASP A 337 -5.75 16.43 13.18
CA ASP A 337 -5.48 17.66 13.86
C ASP A 337 -5.51 17.43 15.38
N SER A 338 -4.63 18.08 16.13
CA SER A 338 -4.56 17.89 17.57
C SER A 338 -3.87 19.07 18.26
N VAL A 339 -4.38 19.38 19.43
CA VAL A 339 -3.71 20.29 20.36
C VAL A 339 -3.50 19.53 21.67
N ALA A 340 -2.25 19.48 22.12
CA ALA A 340 -1.89 18.80 23.36
C ALA A 340 -2.67 19.40 24.55
N GLY A 341 -3.38 18.56 25.29
CA GLY A 341 -4.25 18.95 26.39
C GLY A 341 -5.67 19.39 26.00
N GLU A 342 -6.02 19.46 24.72
CA GLU A 342 -7.36 19.89 24.26
C GLU A 342 -8.14 18.77 23.57
N GLY A 343 -7.46 17.91 22.79
CA GLY A 343 -8.10 16.79 22.12
C GLY A 343 -7.42 16.38 20.81
N PHE A 344 -8.04 15.40 20.14
CA PHE A 344 -7.58 14.81 18.90
C PHE A 344 -8.74 14.72 17.89
N SER A 345 -8.45 14.98 16.63
CA SER A 345 -9.43 14.94 15.55
C SER A 345 -8.90 14.15 14.36
N VAL A 346 -9.72 13.25 13.82
CA VAL A 346 -9.46 12.53 12.57
C VAL A 346 -10.53 12.87 11.57
N THR A 347 -10.14 13.28 10.38
CA THR A 347 -11.03 13.55 9.24
C THR A 347 -10.85 12.47 8.19
N LEU A 348 -11.94 11.79 7.85
CA LEU A 348 -12.01 10.81 6.77
C LEU A 348 -12.74 11.44 5.59
N GLY A 349 -12.06 11.60 4.44
CA GLY A 349 -12.63 12.20 3.24
C GLY A 349 -12.99 11.15 2.20
N PHE A 350 -14.29 10.94 1.99
CA PHE A 350 -14.84 9.97 1.04
C PHE A 350 -15.13 10.66 -0.29
N PRO A 351 -14.52 10.24 -1.43
CA PRO A 351 -14.86 10.80 -2.72
C PRO A 351 -16.33 10.53 -3.06
N ALA A 352 -17.07 11.56 -3.46
CA ALA A 352 -18.48 11.44 -3.81
C ALA A 352 -18.68 10.84 -5.22
N ASN A 353 -17.67 10.94 -6.08
CA ASN A 353 -17.72 10.44 -7.46
C ASN A 353 -17.44 8.93 -7.52
N LYS A 354 -18.37 8.17 -8.11
CA LYS A 354 -18.25 6.73 -8.37
C LYS A 354 -17.05 6.35 -9.26
N MET A 355 -16.42 7.29 -9.96
CA MET A 355 -15.32 7.04 -10.89
C MET A 355 -14.00 6.58 -10.23
N HIS A 356 -13.88 6.64 -8.91
CA HIS A 356 -12.71 6.13 -8.19
C HIS A 356 -12.82 4.66 -7.75
N TYR A 357 -13.97 4.04 -7.99
CA TYR A 357 -14.22 2.63 -7.66
C TYR A 357 -14.24 1.84 -8.97
N TYR A 358 -13.05 1.55 -9.51
CA TYR A 358 -12.94 0.71 -10.70
C TYR A 358 -13.21 -0.76 -10.36
N GLU A 359 -14.04 -1.31 -11.23
CA GLU A 359 -14.39 -2.70 -11.45
C GLU A 359 -13.18 -3.66 -11.42
#